data_4a5d03123bb42697d46ed3811ac51644
#
_entry.id   4a5d03123bb42697d46ed3811ac51644
#
_cell.length_a   1.000
_cell.length_b   1.000
_cell.length_c   1.000
_cell.angle_alpha   90.00
_cell.angle_beta   90.00
_cell.angle_gamma   90.00
#
_symmetry.space_group_name_H-M   'P 1'
#
loop_
_entity.id
_entity.type
_entity.pdbx_description
1 polymer ?
#
loop_
_entity_poly.entity_id
_entity_poly.type
_entity_poly.pdbx_seq_one_letter_code
_entity_poly.pdbx_strand_id
1 'polypeptide(L)'
;MKNNLPPLIAKLKKSDIRNLIDERIRQFKSVKDKGEEALFIELCFCLMTANFDAARAIKIQNDIGKGFLTLPEKDLAKELIRLGHRFPNARAKYIYEARCHAKSLKLDRDWLAENVKGLGYKESSHFLRNVGCDDYAIIDFHIIDILVENKLIKRPKTLNKKRYLEIEKILKKLADASGLTLAELDFYLWYMETGKILK
;
A
#
# COMPACT_ATOMS: atom_id res chain seq x y z
N MET A 1 11.45 28.13 6.15
CA MET A 1 10.07 27.84 6.55
C MET A 1 10.10 26.65 7.49
N LYS A 2 9.33 26.69 8.58
CA LYS A 2 9.27 25.58 9.56
C LYS A 2 8.54 24.38 8.91
N ASN A 3 8.92 23.15 9.27
CA ASN A 3 8.16 21.95 8.93
C ASN A 3 6.72 22.13 9.42
N ASN A 4 5.76 22.11 8.50
CA ASN A 4 4.36 22.38 8.78
C ASN A 4 3.50 21.10 8.96
N LEU A 5 4.10 19.93 8.81
CA LEU A 5 3.38 18.65 8.88
C LEU A 5 2.77 18.36 10.26
N PRO A 6 3.51 18.48 11.41
CA PRO A 6 2.92 18.16 12.72
C PRO A 6 1.67 18.98 13.06
N PRO A 7 1.61 20.32 12.85
CA PRO A 7 0.39 21.10 13.07
C PRO A 7 -0.76 20.67 12.16
N LEU A 8 -0.51 20.36 10.89
CA LEU A 8 -1.55 19.91 9.95
C LEU A 8 -2.11 18.53 10.35
N ILE A 9 -1.23 17.58 10.71
CA ILE A 9 -1.65 16.27 11.24
C ILE A 9 -2.49 16.45 12.50
N ALA A 10 -2.06 17.29 13.44
CA ALA A 10 -2.80 17.57 14.68
C ALA A 10 -4.19 18.16 14.41
N LYS A 11 -4.33 19.00 13.38
CA LYS A 11 -5.63 19.54 12.94
C LYS A 11 -6.53 18.44 12.39
N LEU A 12 -6.01 17.58 11.51
CA LEU A 12 -6.76 16.47 10.90
C LEU A 12 -7.18 15.43 11.95
N LYS A 13 -6.34 15.17 12.96
CA LYS A 13 -6.68 14.28 14.09
C LYS A 13 -7.89 14.75 14.92
N LYS A 14 -8.24 16.03 14.84
CA LYS A 14 -9.41 16.63 15.50
C LYS A 14 -10.65 16.73 14.60
N SER A 15 -10.57 16.23 13.36
CA SER A 15 -11.66 16.25 12.39
C SER A 15 -12.25 14.86 12.18
N ASP A 16 -13.35 14.76 11.42
CA ASP A 16 -14.01 13.50 11.06
C ASP A 16 -13.11 12.54 10.26
N ILE A 17 -12.03 13.07 9.67
CA ILE A 17 -11.03 12.27 8.96
C ILE A 17 -10.43 11.20 9.87
N ARG A 18 -10.26 11.49 11.16
CA ARG A 18 -9.79 10.50 12.13
C ARG A 18 -10.67 9.26 12.16
N ASN A 19 -11.99 9.44 12.25
CA ASN A 19 -12.93 8.31 12.32
C ASN A 19 -12.85 7.43 11.06
N LEU A 20 -12.67 8.04 9.89
CA LEU A 20 -12.50 7.32 8.62
C LEU A 20 -11.19 6.52 8.60
N ILE A 21 -10.10 7.11 9.10
CA ILE A 21 -8.81 6.41 9.19
C ILE A 21 -8.89 5.26 10.19
N ASP A 22 -9.44 5.49 11.39
CA ASP A 22 -9.59 4.48 12.43
C ASP A 22 -10.43 3.29 11.93
N GLU A 23 -11.51 3.56 11.17
CA GLU A 23 -12.32 2.53 10.53
C GLU A 23 -11.52 1.74 9.47
N ARG A 24 -10.74 2.42 8.65
CA ARG A 24 -9.91 1.77 7.64
C ARG A 24 -8.84 0.87 8.27
N ILE A 25 -8.17 1.34 9.32
CA ILE A 25 -7.19 0.54 10.08
C ILE A 25 -7.85 -0.70 10.69
N ARG A 26 -9.06 -0.57 11.28
CA ARG A 26 -9.81 -1.73 11.79
C ARG A 26 -10.12 -2.75 10.70
N GLN A 27 -10.56 -2.29 9.52
CA GLN A 27 -10.81 -3.15 8.36
C GLN A 27 -9.55 -3.92 7.95
N PHE A 28 -8.40 -3.26 7.90
CA PHE A 28 -7.12 -3.91 7.56
C PHE A 28 -6.72 -4.97 8.60
N LYS A 29 -6.85 -4.65 9.89
CA LYS A 29 -6.58 -5.63 10.96
C LYS A 29 -7.45 -6.87 10.85
N SER A 30 -8.70 -6.72 10.42
CA SER A 30 -9.62 -7.85 10.23
C SER A 30 -9.31 -8.74 9.02
N VAL A 31 -8.43 -8.33 8.10
CA VAL A 31 -8.11 -9.13 6.90
C VAL A 31 -7.44 -10.45 7.28
N LYS A 32 -6.56 -10.44 8.29
CA LYS A 32 -5.90 -11.67 8.78
C LYS A 32 -6.89 -12.71 9.28
N ASP A 33 -7.96 -12.26 9.92
CA ASP A 33 -8.98 -13.15 10.49
C ASP A 33 -9.85 -13.82 9.43
N LYS A 34 -9.82 -13.30 8.19
CA LYS A 34 -10.57 -13.84 7.05
C LYS A 34 -9.83 -14.97 6.32
N GLY A 35 -8.62 -15.31 6.76
CA GLY A 35 -7.84 -16.44 6.26
C GLY A 35 -7.01 -16.16 5.01
N GLU A 36 -6.38 -17.22 4.52
CA GLU A 36 -5.36 -17.17 3.46
C GLU A 36 -5.90 -16.64 2.12
N GLU A 37 -7.14 -16.96 1.76
CA GLU A 37 -7.77 -16.45 0.54
C GLU A 37 -7.86 -14.92 0.55
N ALA A 38 -8.28 -14.34 1.68
CA ALA A 38 -8.41 -12.89 1.81
C ALA A 38 -7.04 -12.20 1.76
N LEU A 39 -6.03 -12.79 2.41
CA LEU A 39 -4.65 -12.31 2.32
C LEU A 39 -4.15 -12.32 0.88
N PHE A 40 -4.39 -13.41 0.15
CA PHE A 40 -3.95 -13.51 -1.25
C PHE A 40 -4.68 -12.52 -2.16
N ILE A 41 -6.00 -12.33 -1.99
CA ILE A 41 -6.75 -11.33 -2.76
C ILE A 41 -6.24 -9.92 -2.48
N GLU A 42 -5.82 -9.63 -1.24
CA GLU A 42 -5.20 -8.35 -0.89
C GLU A 42 -3.80 -8.18 -1.51
N LEU A 43 -3.02 -9.25 -1.58
CA LEU A 43 -1.75 -9.26 -2.31
C LEU A 43 -1.96 -8.94 -3.79
N CYS A 44 -2.99 -9.53 -4.42
CA CYS A 44 -3.33 -9.25 -5.82
C CYS A 44 -3.70 -7.77 -6.03
N PHE A 45 -4.43 -7.16 -5.09
CA PHE A 45 -4.69 -5.73 -5.12
C PHE A 45 -3.39 -4.91 -5.15
N CYS A 46 -2.45 -5.19 -4.25
CA CYS A 46 -1.17 -4.49 -4.20
C CYS A 46 -0.33 -4.70 -5.47
N LEU A 47 -0.34 -5.90 -6.04
CA LEU A 47 0.27 -6.16 -7.35
C LEU A 47 -0.35 -5.29 -8.46
N MET A 48 -1.66 -5.06 -8.42
CA MET A 48 -2.34 -4.24 -9.44
C MET A 48 -2.09 -2.74 -9.28
N THR A 49 -1.87 -2.23 -8.06
CA THR A 49 -1.73 -0.78 -7.82
C THR A 49 -0.40 -0.18 -8.29
N ALA A 50 0.62 -0.98 -8.58
CA ALA A 50 1.90 -0.47 -9.06
C ALA A 50 1.75 0.27 -10.41
N ASN A 51 1.93 1.59 -10.41
CA ASN A 51 1.71 2.49 -11.55
C ASN A 51 0.28 2.45 -12.12
N PHE A 52 -0.73 2.27 -11.26
CA PHE A 52 -2.12 2.24 -11.63
C PHE A 52 -2.99 2.94 -10.56
N ASP A 53 -4.16 3.43 -10.97
CA ASP A 53 -5.09 4.14 -10.09
C ASP A 53 -5.68 3.21 -9.02
N ALA A 54 -5.60 3.62 -7.76
CA ALA A 54 -6.03 2.80 -6.63
C ALA A 54 -7.55 2.57 -6.59
N ALA A 55 -8.37 3.56 -6.97
CA ALA A 55 -9.83 3.40 -6.97
C ALA A 55 -10.28 2.40 -8.06
N ARG A 56 -9.62 2.44 -9.23
CA ARG A 56 -9.85 1.44 -10.29
C ARG A 56 -9.37 0.06 -9.87
N ALA A 57 -8.22 -0.04 -9.19
CA ALA A 57 -7.72 -1.33 -8.67
C ALA A 57 -8.68 -1.95 -7.64
N ILE A 58 -9.31 -1.14 -6.76
CA ILE A 58 -10.35 -1.60 -5.82
C ILE A 58 -11.53 -2.18 -6.59
N LYS A 59 -12.01 -1.48 -7.64
CA LYS A 59 -13.12 -1.99 -8.46
C LYS A 59 -12.76 -3.32 -9.12
N ILE A 60 -11.57 -3.42 -9.72
CA ILE A 60 -11.09 -4.65 -10.34
C ILE A 60 -10.99 -5.78 -9.30
N GLN A 61 -10.49 -5.49 -8.09
CA GLN A 61 -10.41 -6.47 -7.01
C GLN A 61 -11.80 -7.02 -6.66
N ASN A 62 -12.80 -6.16 -6.55
CA ASN A 62 -14.17 -6.56 -6.23
C ASN A 62 -14.80 -7.38 -7.37
N ASP A 63 -14.59 -6.99 -8.62
CA ASP A 63 -15.17 -7.65 -9.79
C ASP A 63 -14.56 -9.04 -10.03
N ILE A 64 -13.26 -9.21 -9.85
CA ILE A 64 -12.57 -10.50 -10.04
C ILE A 64 -12.69 -11.40 -8.80
N GLY A 65 -12.55 -10.86 -7.61
CA GLY A 65 -12.70 -11.58 -6.34
C GLY A 65 -11.90 -12.89 -6.28
N LYS A 66 -12.58 -14.01 -6.04
CA LYS A 66 -11.96 -15.35 -6.01
C LYS A 66 -11.35 -15.79 -7.35
N GLY A 67 -11.67 -15.14 -8.45
CA GLY A 67 -11.06 -15.39 -9.75
C GLY A 67 -9.53 -15.19 -9.74
N PHE A 68 -9.00 -14.35 -8.84
CA PHE A 68 -7.55 -14.26 -8.65
C PHE A 68 -6.89 -15.57 -8.25
N LEU A 69 -7.61 -16.46 -7.59
CA LEU A 69 -7.13 -17.78 -7.17
C LEU A 69 -7.35 -18.85 -8.25
N THR A 70 -8.40 -18.72 -9.07
CA THR A 70 -8.92 -19.83 -9.87
C THR A 70 -8.77 -19.66 -11.38
N LEU A 71 -8.84 -18.42 -11.91
CA LEU A 71 -8.78 -18.20 -13.35
C LEU A 71 -7.43 -18.59 -13.95
N PRO A 72 -7.38 -19.28 -15.09
CA PRO A 72 -6.14 -19.43 -15.86
C PRO A 72 -5.49 -18.07 -16.17
N GLU A 73 -4.15 -18.03 -16.30
CA GLU A 73 -3.42 -16.76 -16.56
C GLU A 73 -3.99 -15.99 -17.75
N LYS A 74 -4.29 -16.68 -18.86
CA LYS A 74 -4.84 -16.05 -20.07
C LYS A 74 -6.21 -15.43 -19.82
N ASP A 75 -7.07 -16.09 -19.04
CA ASP A 75 -8.41 -15.58 -18.75
C ASP A 75 -8.37 -14.46 -17.73
N LEU A 76 -7.49 -14.53 -16.74
CA LEU A 76 -7.21 -13.41 -15.84
C LEU A 76 -6.73 -12.17 -16.62
N ALA A 77 -5.85 -12.35 -17.62
CA ALA A 77 -5.41 -11.27 -18.49
C ALA A 77 -6.59 -10.64 -19.27
N LYS A 78 -7.50 -11.46 -19.84
CA LYS A 78 -8.69 -10.98 -20.52
C LYS A 78 -9.59 -10.16 -19.59
N GLU A 79 -9.83 -10.64 -18.37
CA GLU A 79 -10.60 -9.90 -17.38
C GLU A 79 -9.95 -8.56 -17.01
N LEU A 80 -8.65 -8.54 -16.80
CA LEU A 80 -7.91 -7.30 -16.54
C LEU A 80 -7.97 -6.32 -17.73
N ILE A 81 -7.96 -6.81 -18.98
CA ILE A 81 -8.20 -6.00 -20.19
C ILE A 81 -9.61 -5.44 -20.17
N ARG A 82 -10.63 -6.29 -19.98
CA ARG A 82 -12.04 -5.90 -19.94
C ARG A 82 -12.31 -4.82 -18.90
N LEU A 83 -11.67 -4.92 -17.74
CA LEU A 83 -11.78 -3.96 -16.65
C LEU A 83 -10.85 -2.75 -16.80
N GLY A 84 -10.09 -2.68 -17.90
CA GLY A 84 -9.26 -1.53 -18.27
C GLY A 84 -8.01 -1.35 -17.44
N HIS A 85 -7.39 -2.43 -16.96
CA HIS A 85 -6.10 -2.35 -16.27
C HIS A 85 -4.98 -1.96 -17.26
N ARG A 86 -4.08 -1.07 -16.84
CA ARG A 86 -3.00 -0.53 -17.69
C ARG A 86 -1.99 -1.58 -18.17
N PHE A 87 -1.70 -2.59 -17.35
CA PHE A 87 -0.69 -3.62 -17.61
C PHE A 87 -1.25 -5.04 -17.42
N PRO A 88 -2.30 -5.44 -18.16
CA PRO A 88 -3.08 -6.62 -17.85
C PRO A 88 -2.26 -7.91 -17.93
N ASN A 89 -1.48 -8.11 -18.98
CA ASN A 89 -0.69 -9.32 -19.18
C ASN A 89 0.39 -9.51 -18.09
N ALA A 90 1.11 -8.43 -17.77
CA ALA A 90 2.15 -8.49 -16.73
C ALA A 90 1.55 -8.77 -15.35
N ARG A 91 0.38 -8.17 -15.03
CA ARG A 91 -0.28 -8.39 -13.74
C ARG A 91 -0.90 -9.77 -13.64
N ALA A 92 -1.55 -10.26 -14.70
CA ALA A 92 -2.06 -11.62 -14.73
C ALA A 92 -0.94 -12.64 -14.49
N LYS A 93 0.20 -12.47 -15.15
CA LYS A 93 1.38 -13.32 -14.93
C LYS A 93 1.89 -13.28 -13.49
N TYR A 94 2.07 -12.08 -12.91
CA TYR A 94 2.58 -11.94 -11.53
C TYR A 94 1.61 -12.55 -10.52
N ILE A 95 0.31 -12.33 -10.68
CA ILE A 95 -0.73 -12.92 -9.82
C ILE A 95 -0.74 -14.43 -9.96
N TYR A 96 -0.67 -14.96 -11.19
CA TYR A 96 -0.63 -16.39 -11.44
C TYR A 96 0.61 -17.06 -10.80
N GLU A 97 1.80 -16.47 -10.99
CA GLU A 97 3.05 -16.94 -10.37
C GLU A 97 2.97 -16.87 -8.82
N ALA A 98 2.37 -15.82 -8.25
CA ALA A 98 2.24 -15.66 -6.80
C ALA A 98 1.34 -16.70 -6.13
N ARG A 99 0.50 -17.43 -6.86
CA ARG A 99 -0.42 -18.44 -6.30
C ARG A 99 0.30 -19.57 -5.56
N CYS A 100 1.54 -19.90 -5.94
CA CYS A 100 2.33 -20.89 -5.20
C CYS A 100 2.54 -20.51 -3.73
N HIS A 101 2.42 -19.22 -3.40
CA HIS A 101 2.54 -18.69 -2.04
C HIS A 101 1.20 -18.49 -1.34
N ALA A 102 0.05 -18.71 -1.98
CA ALA A 102 -1.26 -18.35 -1.44
C ALA A 102 -1.55 -18.95 -0.04
N LYS A 103 -1.01 -20.14 0.24
CA LYS A 103 -1.16 -20.83 1.54
C LYS A 103 0.06 -20.69 2.47
N SER A 104 1.07 -19.95 2.07
CA SER A 104 2.34 -19.85 2.79
C SER A 104 2.92 -18.44 2.78
N LEU A 105 2.07 -17.42 2.63
CA LEU A 105 2.48 -16.02 2.64
C LEU A 105 3.13 -15.67 3.97
N LYS A 106 4.36 -15.15 3.91
CA LYS A 106 5.01 -14.57 5.08
C LYS A 106 4.73 -13.09 5.14
N LEU A 107 4.28 -12.62 6.29
CA LEU A 107 4.04 -11.19 6.53
C LEU A 107 5.35 -10.50 6.90
N ASP A 108 6.32 -10.59 6.01
CA ASP A 108 7.65 -10.01 6.11
C ASP A 108 8.00 -9.29 4.81
N ARG A 109 8.43 -8.03 4.90
CA ARG A 109 8.66 -7.17 3.74
C ARG A 109 9.80 -7.65 2.85
N ASP A 110 10.90 -8.11 3.46
CA ASP A 110 12.05 -8.59 2.71
C ASP A 110 11.69 -9.87 1.97
N TRP A 111 11.04 -10.80 2.65
CA TRP A 111 10.56 -12.03 2.02
C TRP A 111 9.61 -11.74 0.84
N LEU A 112 8.64 -10.83 1.03
CA LEU A 112 7.68 -10.45 -0.02
C LEU A 112 8.40 -9.86 -1.24
N ALA A 113 9.33 -8.92 -1.03
CA ALA A 113 10.07 -8.27 -2.10
C ALA A 113 11.01 -9.24 -2.86
N GLU A 114 11.50 -10.29 -2.21
CA GLU A 114 12.40 -11.28 -2.78
C GLU A 114 11.65 -12.43 -3.49
N ASN A 115 10.48 -12.83 -2.98
CA ASN A 115 9.80 -14.05 -3.43
C ASN A 115 8.55 -13.78 -4.27
N VAL A 116 7.94 -12.59 -4.19
CA VAL A 116 6.74 -12.27 -4.96
C VAL A 116 7.08 -11.32 -6.10
N LYS A 117 7.16 -11.87 -7.30
CA LYS A 117 7.48 -11.09 -8.50
C LYS A 117 6.47 -9.95 -8.72
N GLY A 118 6.99 -8.75 -8.90
CA GLY A 118 6.18 -7.55 -9.08
C GLY A 118 5.93 -6.75 -7.80
N LEU A 119 6.32 -7.26 -6.63
CA LEU A 119 6.40 -6.48 -5.40
C LEU A 119 7.82 -5.96 -5.21
N GLY A 120 7.94 -4.64 -5.04
CA GLY A 120 9.11 -4.00 -4.47
C GLY A 120 8.86 -3.67 -3.00
N TYR A 121 9.78 -2.91 -2.39
CA TYR A 121 9.64 -2.48 -0.98
C TYR A 121 8.36 -1.68 -0.72
N LYS A 122 7.98 -0.82 -1.65
CA LYS A 122 6.78 0.02 -1.56
C LYS A 122 5.51 -0.83 -1.60
N GLU A 123 5.37 -1.71 -2.58
CA GLU A 123 4.19 -2.58 -2.72
C GLU A 123 4.10 -3.61 -1.60
N SER A 124 5.24 -4.13 -1.12
CA SER A 124 5.29 -5.02 0.05
C SER A 124 4.84 -4.31 1.33
N SER A 125 5.29 -3.06 1.56
CA SER A 125 4.81 -2.24 2.68
C SER A 125 3.30 -1.96 2.57
N HIS A 126 2.81 -1.69 1.36
CA HIS A 126 1.40 -1.46 1.09
C HIS A 126 0.56 -2.71 1.44
N PHE A 127 0.99 -3.88 1.01
CA PHE A 127 0.33 -5.14 1.37
C PHE A 127 0.34 -5.36 2.88
N LEU A 128 1.47 -5.21 3.55
CA LEU A 128 1.59 -5.41 4.99
C LEU A 128 0.66 -4.47 5.77
N ARG A 129 0.59 -3.18 5.40
CA ARG A 129 -0.38 -2.25 5.98
C ARG A 129 -1.82 -2.75 5.79
N ASN A 130 -2.18 -3.15 4.58
CA ASN A 130 -3.54 -3.56 4.25
C ASN A 130 -3.97 -4.88 4.92
N VAL A 131 -3.02 -5.62 5.47
CA VAL A 131 -3.29 -6.81 6.29
C VAL A 131 -3.02 -6.57 7.78
N GLY A 132 -2.95 -5.31 8.20
CA GLY A 132 -2.91 -4.90 9.62
C GLY A 132 -1.53 -4.90 10.26
N CYS A 133 -0.44 -4.77 9.48
CA CYS A 133 0.90 -4.52 10.02
C CYS A 133 1.17 -3.01 10.04
N ASP A 134 1.25 -2.43 11.24
CA ASP A 134 1.21 -0.97 11.43
C ASP A 134 2.59 -0.27 11.28
N ASP A 135 3.70 -1.02 11.19
CA ASP A 135 5.07 -0.50 11.32
C ASP A 135 5.84 -0.38 10.00
N TYR A 136 5.16 -0.37 8.86
CA TYR A 136 5.77 -0.21 7.54
C TYR A 136 5.31 1.07 6.85
N ALA A 137 6.26 1.91 6.42
CA ALA A 137 5.94 3.09 5.62
C ALA A 137 5.74 2.71 4.15
N ILE A 138 4.77 3.34 3.49
CA ILE A 138 4.57 3.25 2.04
C ILE A 138 5.19 4.50 1.41
N ILE A 139 6.38 4.34 0.81
CA ILE A 139 7.13 5.47 0.27
C ILE A 139 7.01 5.46 -1.25
N ASP A 140 6.09 6.26 -1.75
CA ASP A 140 5.93 6.55 -3.17
C ASP A 140 6.39 7.98 -3.51
N PHE A 141 6.15 8.42 -4.74
CA PHE A 141 6.56 9.75 -5.17
C PHE A 141 5.78 10.88 -4.45
N HIS A 142 4.51 10.66 -4.07
CA HIS A 142 3.72 11.64 -3.30
C HIS A 142 4.33 11.85 -1.92
N ILE A 143 4.66 10.77 -1.22
CA ILE A 143 5.31 10.85 0.10
C ILE A 143 6.69 11.52 -0.01
N ILE A 144 7.47 11.21 -1.07
CA ILE A 144 8.75 11.88 -1.32
C ILE A 144 8.53 13.38 -1.55
N ASP A 145 7.52 13.78 -2.33
CA ASP A 145 7.20 15.18 -2.61
C ASP A 145 6.87 15.93 -1.32
N ILE A 146 5.96 15.39 -0.50
CA ILE A 146 5.61 15.97 0.81
C ILE A 146 6.85 16.16 1.69
N LEU A 147 7.73 15.15 1.78
CA LEU A 147 8.91 15.24 2.63
C LEU A 147 9.94 16.27 2.10
N VAL A 148 10.09 16.39 0.79
CA VAL A 148 10.97 17.38 0.15
C VAL A 148 10.45 18.79 0.35
N GLU A 149 9.16 19.04 0.13
CA GLU A 149 8.51 20.34 0.31
C GLU A 149 8.61 20.81 1.76
N ASN A 150 8.49 19.89 2.71
CA ASN A 150 8.66 20.18 4.15
C ASN A 150 10.13 20.17 4.60
N LYS A 151 11.09 20.06 3.67
CA LYS A 151 12.55 20.07 3.93
C LYS A 151 13.04 18.97 4.89
N LEU A 152 12.32 17.88 4.97
CA LEU A 152 12.71 16.70 5.79
C LEU A 152 13.75 15.83 5.10
N ILE A 153 13.73 15.81 3.77
CA ILE A 153 14.71 15.10 2.94
C ILE A 153 15.11 15.92 1.72
N LYS A 154 16.25 15.58 1.12
CA LYS A 154 16.57 15.95 -0.27
C LYS A 154 15.97 14.89 -1.19
N ARG A 155 15.47 15.27 -2.37
CA ARG A 155 14.93 14.33 -3.36
C ARG A 155 15.99 13.28 -3.72
N PRO A 156 15.70 11.99 -3.48
CA PRO A 156 16.64 10.94 -3.87
C PRO A 156 16.68 10.78 -5.39
N LYS A 157 17.86 10.53 -5.97
CA LYS A 157 18.01 10.18 -7.39
C LYS A 157 17.41 8.79 -7.68
N THR A 158 17.56 7.86 -6.74
CA THR A 158 17.02 6.48 -6.80
C THR A 158 16.53 6.08 -5.42
N LEU A 159 15.48 5.25 -5.38
CA LEU A 159 14.91 4.72 -4.15
C LEU A 159 15.29 3.24 -4.00
N ASN A 160 16.57 2.97 -3.67
CA ASN A 160 17.02 1.63 -3.31
C ASN A 160 16.64 1.27 -1.85
N LYS A 161 16.80 0.01 -1.45
CA LYS A 161 16.48 -0.51 -0.10
C LYS A 161 17.07 0.36 1.01
N LYS A 162 18.36 0.69 0.93
CA LYS A 162 19.04 1.51 1.96
C LYS A 162 18.36 2.87 2.12
N ARG A 163 18.12 3.56 1.00
CA ARG A 163 17.48 4.88 1.01
C ARG A 163 16.03 4.82 1.46
N TYR A 164 15.31 3.75 1.09
CA TYR A 164 13.96 3.52 1.55
C TYR A 164 13.89 3.45 3.07
N LEU A 165 14.76 2.63 3.70
CA LEU A 165 14.83 2.47 5.15
C LEU A 165 15.29 3.75 5.88
N GLU A 166 16.16 4.56 5.27
CA GLU A 166 16.53 5.87 5.81
C GLU A 166 15.32 6.82 5.86
N ILE A 167 14.50 6.86 4.81
CA ILE A 167 13.30 7.68 4.75
C ILE A 167 12.23 7.14 5.72
N GLU A 168 12.06 5.83 5.81
CA GLU A 168 11.15 5.20 6.76
C GLU A 168 11.46 5.60 8.22
N LYS A 169 12.73 5.68 8.59
CA LYS A 169 13.15 6.17 9.93
C LYS A 169 12.72 7.61 10.18
N ILE A 170 12.69 8.46 9.15
CA ILE A 170 12.24 9.86 9.27
C ILE A 170 10.72 9.88 9.45
N LEU A 171 9.99 9.09 8.67
CA LEU A 171 8.54 8.94 8.82
C LEU A 171 8.17 8.35 10.19
N LYS A 172 8.94 7.38 10.69
CA LYS A 172 8.72 6.82 12.04
C LYS A 172 8.84 7.89 13.12
N LYS A 173 9.87 8.74 13.06
CA LYS A 173 10.01 9.87 14.00
C LYS A 173 8.84 10.84 13.91
N LEU A 174 8.32 11.10 12.72
CA LEU A 174 7.15 11.96 12.53
C LEU A 174 5.87 11.31 13.09
N ALA A 175 5.71 10.01 12.87
CA ALA A 175 4.60 9.22 13.41
C ALA A 175 4.61 9.25 14.95
N ASP A 176 5.76 8.91 15.56
CA ASP A 176 5.94 8.89 17.02
C ASP A 176 5.66 10.27 17.63
N ALA A 177 6.20 11.35 17.05
CA ALA A 177 5.96 12.73 17.50
C ALA A 177 4.49 13.16 17.37
N SER A 178 3.72 12.48 16.48
CA SER A 178 2.29 12.75 16.26
C SER A 178 1.39 11.78 17.04
N GLY A 179 1.96 10.81 17.77
CA GLY A 179 1.22 9.73 18.45
C GLY A 179 0.43 8.88 17.47
N LEU A 180 1.08 8.46 16.38
CA LEU A 180 0.52 7.65 15.29
C LEU A 180 1.41 6.44 15.00
N THR A 181 0.82 5.40 14.42
CA THR A 181 1.56 4.35 13.72
C THR A 181 2.00 4.83 12.33
N LEU A 182 2.90 4.10 11.66
CA LEU A 182 3.26 4.40 10.26
C LEU A 182 2.06 4.23 9.31
N ALA A 183 1.21 3.24 9.58
CA ALA A 183 -0.01 3.00 8.80
C ALA A 183 -1.01 4.17 8.91
N GLU A 184 -1.22 4.70 10.11
CA GLU A 184 -2.08 5.88 10.31
C GLU A 184 -1.47 7.13 9.67
N LEU A 185 -0.17 7.36 9.87
CA LEU A 185 0.54 8.50 9.28
C LEU A 185 0.40 8.52 7.75
N ASP A 186 0.53 7.37 7.08
CA ASP A 186 0.36 7.25 5.64
C ASP A 186 -0.99 7.79 5.17
N PHE A 187 -2.08 7.46 5.87
CA PHE A 187 -3.40 7.99 5.53
C PHE A 187 -3.52 9.50 5.72
N TYR A 188 -2.94 10.07 6.77
CA TYR A 188 -2.96 11.52 6.97
C TYR A 188 -2.18 12.23 5.86
N LEU A 189 -1.00 11.73 5.50
CA LEU A 189 -0.18 12.29 4.42
C LEU A 189 -0.88 12.15 3.07
N TRP A 190 -1.44 10.98 2.78
CA TRP A 190 -2.19 10.75 1.55
C TRP A 190 -3.44 11.61 1.44
N TYR A 191 -4.17 11.80 2.55
CA TYR A 191 -5.33 12.69 2.57
C TYR A 191 -4.95 14.16 2.32
N MET A 192 -3.84 14.62 2.88
CA MET A 192 -3.36 15.99 2.62
C MET A 192 -3.05 16.22 1.15
N GLU A 193 -2.55 15.21 0.45
CA GLU A 193 -2.20 15.30 -0.97
C GLU A 193 -3.42 15.13 -1.89
N THR A 194 -4.33 14.21 -1.57
CA THR A 194 -5.38 13.76 -2.49
C THR A 194 -6.81 14.11 -2.08
N GLY A 195 -7.02 14.49 -0.82
CA GLY A 195 -8.35 14.67 -0.24
C GLY A 195 -9.16 13.38 -0.08
N LYS A 196 -8.54 12.19 -0.18
CA LYS A 196 -9.23 10.89 -0.17
C LYS A 196 -8.63 9.96 0.86
N ILE A 197 -9.50 9.11 1.46
CA ILE A 197 -9.11 7.94 2.24
C ILE A 197 -9.48 6.71 1.42
N LEU A 198 -8.51 6.13 0.78
CA LEU A 198 -8.66 4.89 0.00
C LEU A 198 -8.07 3.69 0.77
N LYS A 199 -7.77 2.67 0.04
CA LYS A 199 -7.17 1.43 0.53
C LYS A 199 -5.67 1.43 0.22
#